data_b60317c6c68dcff85d52e3275aaee5be
#
_entry.id   b60317c6c68dcff85d52e3275aaee5be
#
_cell.length_a   1.000
_cell.length_b   1.000
_cell.length_c   1.000
_cell.angle_alpha   90.00
_cell.angle_beta   90.00
_cell.angle_gamma   90.00
#
_symmetry.space_group_name_H-M   'P 1'
#
loop_
_entity.id
_entity.type
_entity.pdbx_description
1 polymer ?
#
loop_
_entity_poly.entity_id
_entity_poly.type
_entity_poly.pdbx_seq_one_letter_code
_entity_poly.pdbx_strand_id
1 'polypeptide(L)'
;RFRRIPRDHLFVFMKDNGIPTDALESGRKKLLIVDDDQDLVDLMRDGFERDGRFEIRTANNGFDAGMQVKEFRPDLVVLDVMLPDINGREVCQRVRSDRTMDTVKILCISGMVEADKISDLRSAGANDFMQKPFTIDQLIDRVCDQLEIERPVAMV
;
A
#
# COMPACT_ATOMS: atom_id res chain seq x y z
N ARG A 1 25.95 -3.30 -11.18
CA ARG A 1 24.60 -2.98 -10.72
C ARG A 1 23.64 -4.05 -11.18
N PHE A 2 22.95 -4.65 -10.26
CA PHE A 2 22.06 -5.77 -10.56
C PHE A 2 20.83 -5.30 -11.30
N ARG A 3 20.55 -5.93 -12.44
CA ARG A 3 19.28 -5.75 -13.11
C ARG A 3 18.22 -6.52 -12.33
N ARG A 4 17.14 -5.83 -12.05
CA ARG A 4 16.00 -6.45 -11.41
C ARG A 4 15.23 -7.27 -12.44
N ILE A 5 15.08 -8.55 -12.19
CA ILE A 5 14.25 -9.42 -13.02
C ILE A 5 12.79 -9.13 -12.63
N PRO A 6 11.91 -8.79 -13.58
CA PRO A 6 10.49 -8.64 -13.27
C PRO A 6 9.96 -9.91 -12.59
N ARG A 7 9.14 -9.73 -11.57
CA ARG A 7 8.60 -10.84 -10.78
C ARG A 7 7.90 -11.88 -11.64
N ASP A 8 7.11 -11.45 -12.63
CA ASP A 8 6.39 -12.36 -13.49
C ASP A 8 7.31 -13.26 -14.29
N HIS A 9 8.41 -12.71 -14.81
CA HIS A 9 9.41 -13.45 -15.56
C HIS A 9 10.13 -14.46 -14.66
N LEU A 10 10.45 -14.06 -13.44
CA LEU A 10 11.09 -14.96 -12.47
C LEU A 10 10.14 -16.09 -12.08
N PHE A 11 8.87 -15.80 -11.89
CA PHE A 11 7.85 -16.79 -11.54
C PHE A 11 7.70 -17.84 -12.65
N VAL A 12 7.57 -17.40 -13.90
CA VAL A 12 7.50 -18.28 -15.07
C VAL A 12 8.77 -19.13 -15.19
N PHE A 13 9.94 -18.51 -15.03
CA PHE A 13 11.23 -19.23 -15.08
C PHE A 13 11.29 -20.34 -14.02
N MET A 14 10.93 -20.04 -12.79
CA MET A 14 10.94 -21.00 -11.69
C MET A 14 9.97 -22.15 -11.96
N LYS A 15 8.77 -21.84 -12.42
CA LYS A 15 7.75 -22.82 -12.75
C LYS A 15 8.21 -23.75 -13.89
N ASP A 16 8.77 -23.18 -14.95
CA ASP A 16 9.24 -23.94 -16.12
C ASP A 16 10.43 -24.86 -15.79
N ASN A 17 11.21 -24.51 -14.77
CA ASN A 17 12.38 -25.27 -14.34
C ASN A 17 12.11 -26.14 -13.11
N GLY A 18 10.85 -26.28 -12.69
CA GLY A 18 10.48 -27.12 -11.56
C GLY A 18 10.94 -26.57 -10.20
N ILE A 19 11.24 -25.27 -10.10
CA ILE A 19 11.67 -24.64 -8.86
C ILE A 19 10.42 -24.27 -8.06
N PRO A 20 10.37 -24.59 -6.74
CA PRO A 20 9.24 -24.18 -5.91
C PRO A 20 9.04 -22.67 -5.90
N THR A 21 7.81 -22.23 -6.09
CA THR A 21 7.46 -20.78 -6.14
C THR A 21 7.00 -20.22 -4.80
N ASP A 22 6.84 -21.05 -3.77
CA ASP A 22 6.33 -20.66 -2.46
C ASP A 22 7.17 -19.55 -1.81
N ALA A 23 8.49 -19.64 -1.92
CA ALA A 23 9.40 -18.65 -1.39
C ALA A 23 9.24 -17.27 -2.07
N LEU A 24 8.90 -17.28 -3.36
CA LEU A 24 8.65 -16.06 -4.13
C LEU A 24 7.31 -15.41 -3.73
N GLU A 25 6.29 -16.23 -3.52
CA GLU A 25 4.98 -15.77 -3.06
C GLU A 25 5.05 -15.23 -1.63
N SER A 26 5.77 -15.91 -0.74
CA SER A 26 5.95 -15.47 0.64
C SER A 26 6.76 -14.18 0.77
N GLY A 27 7.55 -13.84 -0.27
CA GLY A 27 8.32 -12.58 -0.32
C GLY A 27 7.53 -11.36 -0.75
N ARG A 28 6.23 -11.51 -1.10
CA ARG A 28 5.40 -10.37 -1.48
C ARG A 28 5.13 -9.46 -0.28
N LYS A 29 5.18 -8.15 -0.53
CA LYS A 29 4.72 -7.17 0.44
C LYS A 29 3.20 -7.09 0.40
N LYS A 30 2.59 -7.06 1.57
CA LYS A 30 1.14 -6.97 1.70
C LYS A 30 0.71 -5.52 1.71
N LEU A 31 -0.16 -5.17 0.79
CA LEU A 31 -0.66 -3.81 0.58
C LEU A 31 -2.17 -3.79 0.73
N LEU A 32 -2.67 -2.93 1.61
CA LEU A 32 -4.10 -2.66 1.73
C LEU A 32 -4.38 -1.27 1.15
N ILE A 33 -5.30 -1.20 0.20
CA ILE A 33 -5.72 0.06 -0.43
C ILE A 33 -7.12 0.41 0.08
N VAL A 34 -7.27 1.59 0.68
CA VAL A 34 -8.53 2.05 1.27
C VAL A 34 -8.93 3.37 0.64
N ASP A 35 -9.97 3.34 -0.16
CA ASP A 35 -10.56 4.53 -0.79
C ASP A 35 -12.02 4.19 -1.18
N ASP A 36 -12.92 5.14 -1.06
CA ASP A 36 -14.32 4.95 -1.45
C ASP A 36 -14.54 5.14 -2.97
N ASP A 37 -13.59 5.69 -3.69
CA ASP A 37 -13.59 5.80 -5.14
C ASP A 37 -13.11 4.49 -5.77
N GLN A 38 -14.06 3.69 -6.22
CA GLN A 38 -13.76 2.36 -6.76
C GLN A 38 -12.90 2.43 -8.04
N ASP A 39 -13.08 3.44 -8.87
CA ASP A 39 -12.28 3.60 -10.08
C ASP A 39 -10.81 3.86 -9.74
N LEU A 40 -10.56 4.68 -8.72
CA LEU A 40 -9.21 4.95 -8.24
C LEU A 40 -8.60 3.70 -7.58
N VAL A 41 -9.39 2.97 -6.79
CA VAL A 41 -8.95 1.71 -6.19
C VAL A 41 -8.51 0.72 -7.27
N ASP A 42 -9.31 0.59 -8.33
CA ASP A 42 -9.00 -0.33 -9.43
C ASP A 42 -7.71 0.08 -10.17
N LEU A 43 -7.53 1.38 -10.40
CA LEU A 43 -6.30 1.91 -10.99
C LEU A 43 -5.07 1.63 -10.13
N MET A 44 -5.17 1.88 -8.84
CA MET A 44 -4.07 1.62 -7.92
C MET A 44 -3.74 0.13 -7.87
N ARG A 45 -4.76 -0.70 -7.71
CA ARG A 45 -4.58 -2.15 -7.68
C ARG A 45 -3.90 -2.66 -8.95
N ASP A 46 -4.37 -2.25 -10.12
CA ASP A 46 -3.80 -2.66 -11.40
C ASP A 46 -2.32 -2.29 -11.51
N GLY A 47 -1.95 -1.10 -11.05
CA GLY A 47 -0.56 -0.66 -11.04
C GLY A 47 0.34 -1.54 -10.17
N PHE A 48 -0.10 -1.86 -8.97
CA PHE A 48 0.66 -2.72 -8.07
C PHE A 48 0.68 -4.19 -8.52
N GLU A 49 -0.40 -4.67 -9.11
CA GLU A 49 -0.43 -6.01 -9.70
C GLU A 49 0.55 -6.16 -10.84
N ARG A 50 0.67 -5.14 -11.69
CA ARG A 50 1.66 -5.13 -12.79
C ARG A 50 3.08 -5.13 -12.27
N ASP A 51 3.35 -4.47 -11.15
CA ASP A 51 4.66 -4.54 -10.49
C ASP A 51 4.98 -5.97 -10.03
N GLY A 52 4.00 -6.70 -9.54
CA GLY A 52 4.11 -8.13 -9.21
C GLY A 52 4.71 -8.44 -7.84
N ARG A 53 5.20 -7.45 -7.09
CA ARG A 53 5.85 -7.65 -5.79
C ARG A 53 4.90 -7.54 -4.60
N PHE A 54 3.62 -7.27 -4.87
CA PHE A 54 2.64 -6.98 -3.83
C PHE A 54 1.49 -7.97 -3.84
N GLU A 55 1.07 -8.37 -2.66
CA GLU A 55 -0.21 -9.02 -2.42
C GLU A 55 -1.19 -7.93 -1.97
N ILE A 56 -2.30 -7.76 -2.67
CA ILE A 56 -3.15 -6.59 -2.54
C ILE A 56 -4.54 -6.99 -2.04
N ARG A 57 -5.02 -6.26 -1.05
CA ARG A 57 -6.43 -6.24 -0.66
C ARG A 57 -6.95 -4.81 -0.69
N THR A 58 -8.25 -4.66 -0.79
CA THR A 58 -8.90 -3.36 -0.90
C THR A 58 -10.06 -3.23 0.09
N ALA A 59 -10.35 -2.01 0.50
CA ALA A 59 -11.49 -1.66 1.32
C ALA A 59 -12.06 -0.32 0.84
N ASN A 60 -13.38 -0.15 0.94
CA ASN A 60 -14.06 1.06 0.47
C ASN A 60 -14.52 1.99 1.59
N ASN A 61 -14.34 1.58 2.82
CA ASN A 61 -14.74 2.37 4.00
C ASN A 61 -13.84 2.03 5.19
N GLY A 62 -13.97 2.83 6.25
CA GLY A 62 -13.11 2.67 7.42
C GLY A 62 -13.38 1.43 8.24
N PHE A 63 -14.63 0.99 8.30
CA PHE A 63 -15.00 -0.23 9.04
C PHE A 63 -14.36 -1.47 8.40
N ASP A 64 -14.50 -1.60 7.08
CA ASP A 64 -13.89 -2.70 6.32
C ASP A 64 -12.36 -2.63 6.38
N ALA A 65 -11.80 -1.42 6.31
CA ALA A 65 -10.36 -1.21 6.47
C ALA A 65 -9.86 -1.75 7.82
N GLY A 66 -10.56 -1.47 8.90
CA GLY A 66 -10.21 -1.97 10.22
C GLY A 66 -10.22 -3.49 10.32
N MET A 67 -11.21 -4.13 9.72
CA MET A 67 -11.29 -5.59 9.63
C MET A 67 -10.14 -6.17 8.81
N GLN A 68 -9.88 -5.60 7.65
CA GLN A 68 -8.82 -6.07 6.74
C GLN A 68 -7.43 -5.92 7.36
N VAL A 69 -7.17 -4.86 8.10
CA VAL A 69 -5.89 -4.68 8.80
C VAL A 69 -5.64 -5.84 9.77
N LYS A 70 -6.65 -6.24 10.51
CA LYS A 70 -6.52 -7.34 11.48
C LYS A 70 -6.34 -8.71 10.80
N GLU A 71 -7.09 -8.96 9.75
CA GLU A 71 -7.07 -10.25 9.05
C GLU A 71 -5.84 -10.40 8.16
N PHE A 72 -5.56 -9.38 7.37
CA PHE A 72 -4.53 -9.40 6.34
C PHE A 72 -3.14 -9.11 6.90
N ARG A 73 -3.05 -8.28 7.92
CA ARG A 73 -1.79 -7.77 8.50
C ARG A 73 -0.88 -7.18 7.44
N PRO A 74 -1.30 -6.06 6.81
CA PRO A 74 -0.54 -5.47 5.72
C PRO A 74 0.79 -4.91 6.20
N ASP A 75 1.75 -4.84 5.29
CA ASP A 75 3.01 -4.11 5.51
C ASP A 75 2.80 -2.60 5.36
N LEU A 76 1.90 -2.20 4.47
CA LEU A 76 1.54 -0.81 4.25
C LEU A 76 0.05 -0.67 3.91
N VAL A 77 -0.55 0.40 4.42
CA VAL A 77 -1.93 0.80 4.10
C VAL A 77 -1.87 2.12 3.33
N VAL A 78 -2.45 2.15 2.13
CA VAL A 78 -2.76 3.38 1.41
C VAL A 78 -4.15 3.80 1.86
N LEU A 79 -4.27 4.94 2.51
CA LEU A 79 -5.48 5.34 3.22
C LEU A 79 -5.98 6.69 2.74
N ASP A 80 -7.16 6.71 2.13
CA ASP A 80 -7.88 7.96 1.88
C ASP A 80 -8.35 8.55 3.21
N VAL A 81 -8.03 9.83 3.42
CA VAL A 81 -8.38 10.54 4.65
C VAL A 81 -9.89 10.82 4.73
N MET A 82 -10.56 10.95 3.58
CA MET A 82 -11.96 11.32 3.48
C MET A 82 -12.85 10.12 3.17
N LEU A 83 -12.99 9.22 4.13
CA LEU A 83 -13.88 8.07 4.00
C LEU A 83 -15.31 8.42 4.44
N PRO A 84 -16.33 7.72 3.91
CA PRO A 84 -17.73 8.07 4.18
C PRO A 84 -18.21 7.81 5.62
N ASP A 85 -17.60 6.83 6.30
CA ASP A 85 -18.04 6.38 7.63
C ASP A 85 -17.12 6.83 8.76
N ILE A 86 -15.80 6.75 8.58
CA ILE A 86 -14.80 7.09 9.58
C ILE A 86 -13.73 7.95 8.91
N ASN A 87 -13.25 8.99 9.58
CA ASN A 87 -12.15 9.79 9.03
C ASN A 87 -10.81 9.03 9.14
N GLY A 88 -9.85 9.41 8.29
CA GLY A 88 -8.55 8.75 8.22
C GLY A 88 -7.76 8.80 9.53
N ARG A 89 -7.91 9.88 10.30
CA ARG A 89 -7.27 10.01 11.61
C ARG A 89 -7.69 8.90 12.56
N GLU A 90 -8.98 8.61 12.61
CA GLU A 90 -9.52 7.57 13.48
C GLU A 90 -9.04 6.18 13.06
N VAL A 91 -8.93 5.94 11.74
CA VAL A 91 -8.35 4.68 11.23
C VAL A 91 -6.90 4.54 11.69
N CYS A 92 -6.10 5.60 11.58
CA CYS A 92 -4.72 5.61 12.07
C CYS A 92 -4.64 5.29 13.56
N GLN A 93 -5.48 5.93 14.38
CA GLN A 93 -5.52 5.69 15.81
C GLN A 93 -5.87 4.25 16.14
N ARG A 94 -6.83 3.67 15.45
CA ARG A 94 -7.23 2.27 15.65
C ARG A 94 -6.12 1.31 15.29
N VAL A 95 -5.42 1.55 14.18
CA VAL A 95 -4.28 0.72 13.79
C VAL A 95 -3.18 0.81 14.85
N ARG A 96 -2.87 2.00 15.33
CA ARG A 96 -1.80 2.22 16.31
C ARG A 96 -2.17 1.80 17.74
N SER A 97 -3.45 1.59 18.03
CA SER A 97 -3.87 1.07 19.32
C SER A 97 -3.52 -0.41 19.52
N ASP A 98 -3.28 -1.12 18.45
CA ASP A 98 -2.80 -2.51 18.46
C ASP A 98 -1.28 -2.52 18.27
N ARG A 99 -0.54 -2.86 19.33
CA ARG A 99 0.93 -2.87 19.30
C ARG A 99 1.51 -3.87 18.30
N THR A 100 0.77 -4.91 17.94
CA THR A 100 1.21 -5.86 16.93
C THR A 100 1.23 -5.24 15.53
N MET A 101 0.65 -4.04 15.37
CA MET A 101 0.60 -3.26 14.13
C MET A 101 1.56 -2.06 14.12
N ASP A 102 2.51 -1.99 15.07
CA ASP A 102 3.44 -0.85 15.15
C ASP A 102 4.33 -0.70 13.92
N THR A 103 4.61 -1.79 13.22
CA THR A 103 5.46 -1.80 12.04
C THR A 103 4.72 -1.50 10.74
N VAL A 104 3.39 -1.47 10.76
CA VAL A 104 2.58 -1.16 9.58
C VAL A 104 2.81 0.29 9.18
N LYS A 105 3.15 0.53 7.91
CA LYS A 105 3.26 1.88 7.36
C LYS A 105 1.90 2.37 6.91
N ILE A 106 1.60 3.62 7.19
CA ILE A 106 0.35 4.26 6.76
C ILE A 106 0.69 5.44 5.86
N LEU A 107 0.32 5.34 4.60
CA LEU A 107 0.44 6.40 3.61
C LEU A 107 -0.96 7.00 3.39
N CYS A 108 -1.17 8.22 3.87
CA CYS A 108 -2.43 8.92 3.69
C CYS A 108 -2.47 9.60 2.33
N ILE A 109 -3.62 9.53 1.67
CA ILE A 109 -3.89 10.25 0.42
C ILE A 109 -5.09 11.18 0.62
N SER A 110 -5.04 12.38 0.05
CA SER A 110 -6.11 13.37 0.21
C SER A 110 -6.13 14.35 -0.95
N GLY A 111 -7.35 14.80 -1.31
CA GLY A 111 -7.52 15.88 -2.25
C GLY A 111 -7.21 17.26 -1.66
N MET A 112 -7.19 17.38 -0.34
CA MET A 112 -6.89 18.62 0.35
C MET A 112 -5.78 18.40 1.37
N VAL A 113 -4.68 19.14 1.21
CA VAL A 113 -3.54 19.06 2.13
C VAL A 113 -3.43 20.41 2.86
N GLU A 114 -4.00 20.47 4.05
CA GLU A 114 -3.75 21.57 4.98
C GLU A 114 -2.67 21.14 5.97
N ALA A 115 -1.71 22.01 6.25
CA ALA A 115 -0.60 21.70 7.14
C ALA A 115 -1.06 21.21 8.52
N ASP A 116 -2.14 21.76 9.04
CA ASP A 116 -2.72 21.39 10.33
C ASP A 116 -3.23 19.94 10.33
N LYS A 117 -3.86 19.52 9.23
CA LYS A 117 -4.38 18.17 9.09
C LYS A 117 -3.26 17.15 8.93
N ILE A 118 -2.20 17.51 8.22
CA ILE A 118 -1.00 16.66 8.09
C ILE A 118 -0.38 16.42 9.47
N SER A 119 -0.22 17.48 10.26
CA SER A 119 0.31 17.37 11.62
C SER A 119 -0.56 16.47 12.49
N ASP A 120 -1.88 16.62 12.42
CA ASP A 120 -2.85 15.78 13.13
C ASP A 120 -2.72 14.30 12.73
N LEU A 121 -2.62 14.03 11.44
CA LEU A 121 -2.49 12.65 10.94
C LEU A 121 -1.16 12.02 11.36
N ARG A 122 -0.08 12.80 11.34
CA ARG A 122 1.22 12.32 11.86
C ARG A 122 1.13 11.97 13.33
N SER A 123 0.49 12.82 14.11
CA SER A 123 0.26 12.58 15.54
C SER A 123 -0.59 11.34 15.79
N ALA A 124 -1.52 11.05 14.88
CA ALA A 124 -2.35 9.84 14.94
C ALA A 124 -1.61 8.57 14.47
N GLY A 125 -0.42 8.70 13.87
CA GLY A 125 0.42 7.57 13.50
C GLY A 125 0.65 7.37 12.01
N ALA A 126 0.25 8.31 11.15
CA ALA A 126 0.54 8.24 9.71
C ALA A 126 2.04 8.48 9.45
N ASN A 127 2.59 7.75 8.49
CA ASN A 127 4.00 7.80 8.15
C ASN A 127 4.32 8.73 6.97
N ASP A 128 3.39 8.89 6.03
CA ASP A 128 3.61 9.69 4.84
C ASP A 128 2.28 10.20 4.27
N PHE A 129 2.36 11.15 3.34
CA PHE A 129 1.19 11.82 2.75
C PHE A 129 1.40 12.04 1.27
N MET A 130 0.33 11.87 0.50
CA MET A 130 0.29 12.27 -0.91
C MET A 130 -0.97 13.04 -1.19
N GLN A 131 -0.83 14.11 -1.98
CA GLN A 131 -1.97 14.89 -2.45
C GLN A 131 -2.50 14.34 -3.76
N LYS A 132 -3.82 14.23 -3.87
CA LYS A 132 -4.49 13.97 -5.15
C LYS A 132 -4.50 15.26 -6.00
N PRO A 133 -4.36 15.21 -7.32
CA PRO A 133 -4.12 13.99 -8.11
C PRO A 133 -2.64 13.59 -8.09
N PHE A 134 -2.38 12.31 -8.26
CA PHE A 134 -1.03 11.75 -8.38
C PHE A 134 -1.02 10.69 -9.49
N THR A 135 0.15 10.39 -10.02
CA THR A 135 0.30 9.28 -10.96
C THR A 135 0.50 7.97 -10.19
N ILE A 136 0.15 6.86 -10.83
CA ILE A 136 0.37 5.54 -10.22
C ILE A 136 1.86 5.30 -9.99
N ASP A 137 2.72 5.75 -10.90
CA ASP A 137 4.17 5.64 -10.73
C ASP A 137 4.67 6.39 -9.49
N GLN A 138 4.14 7.59 -9.23
CA GLN A 138 4.47 8.35 -8.02
C GLN A 138 4.02 7.61 -6.76
N LEU A 139 2.85 6.99 -6.79
CA LEU A 139 2.35 6.20 -5.67
C LEU A 139 3.23 4.99 -5.41
N ILE A 140 3.58 4.24 -6.44
CA ILE A 140 4.44 3.06 -6.32
C ILE A 140 5.80 3.46 -5.74
N ASP A 141 6.40 4.55 -6.22
CA ASP A 141 7.67 5.05 -5.69
C ASP A 141 7.59 5.37 -4.19
N ARG A 142 6.51 6.04 -3.76
CA ARG A 142 6.30 6.36 -2.35
C ARG A 142 6.14 5.11 -1.48
N VAL A 143 5.38 4.15 -1.97
CA VAL A 143 5.19 2.87 -1.26
C VAL A 143 6.52 2.13 -1.14
N CYS A 144 7.30 2.08 -2.20
CA CYS A 144 8.63 1.46 -2.19
C CYS A 144 9.56 2.15 -1.18
N ASP A 145 9.55 3.48 -1.13
CA ASP A 145 10.36 4.25 -0.18
C ASP A 145 9.96 3.92 1.27
N GLN A 146 8.67 3.86 1.56
CA GLN A 146 8.17 3.55 2.91
C GLN A 146 8.48 2.12 3.34
N LEU A 147 8.45 1.19 2.41
CA LEU A 147 8.76 -0.22 2.67
C LEU A 147 10.26 -0.52 2.57
N GLU A 148 11.07 0.49 2.25
CA GLU A 148 12.53 0.33 2.09
C GLU A 148 12.89 -0.74 1.06
N ILE A 149 12.13 -0.78 -0.04
CA ILE A 149 12.39 -1.63 -1.20
C ILE A 149 12.74 -0.78 -2.41
N GLU A 150 13.39 -1.39 -3.38
CA GLU A 150 13.79 -0.67 -4.59
C GLU A 150 12.57 -0.19 -5.39
N ARG A 151 12.67 1.05 -5.91
CA ARG A 151 11.69 1.54 -6.87
C ARG A 151 11.74 0.71 -8.14
N PRO A 152 10.60 0.64 -8.88
CA PRO A 152 10.60 -0.07 -10.16
C PRO A 152 11.66 0.51 -11.10
N VAL A 153 12.30 -0.37 -11.87
CA VAL A 153 13.24 0.06 -12.91
C VAL A 153 12.44 0.69 -14.05
N ALA A 154 12.78 1.95 -14.41
CA ALA A 154 12.17 2.60 -15.56
C ALA A 154 12.47 1.78 -16.81
N MET A 155 11.42 1.32 -17.48
CA MET A 155 11.56 0.68 -18.80
C MET A 155 11.78 1.78 -19.83
N VAL A 156 12.94 1.77 -20.41
CA VAL A 156 13.29 2.69 -21.53
C VAL A 156 12.90 2.03 -22.83
#